data_b9dc1a8c247bb3f8233be978581c6910
#
_entry.id   b9dc1a8c247bb3f8233be978581c6910
#
_cell.length_a   1.000
_cell.length_b   1.000
_cell.length_c   1.000
_cell.angle_alpha   90.00
_cell.angle_beta   90.00
_cell.angle_gamma   90.00
#
_symmetry.space_group_name_H-M   'P 1'
#
loop_
_entity.id
_entity.type
_entity.pdbx_description
1 polymer ?
#
loop_
_entity_poly.entity_id
_entity_poly.type
_entity_poly.pdbx_seq_one_letter_code
_entity_poly.pdbx_strand_id
1 'polypeptide(L)'
;MKRFRDIHNRQIRLTDERQEHIEADHPEMYGQIEKIQETLTKPDIVLRSKTDPDVELFYRHYDITPVTEKYLCVVVKILIGDVFIITTYFTDTIKRGDVLWERK
;
A
#
# COMPACT_ATOMS: atom_id res chain seq x y z
N MET A 1 16.23 -1.80 -5.67
CA MET A 1 14.97 -2.52 -5.34
C MET A 1 14.78 -2.59 -3.84
N LYS A 2 13.59 -2.30 -3.36
CA LYS A 2 13.24 -2.41 -1.94
C LYS A 2 12.35 -3.62 -1.70
N ARG A 3 12.47 -4.21 -0.51
CA ARG A 3 11.64 -5.35 -0.09
C ARG A 3 11.04 -5.04 1.26
N PHE A 4 9.74 -5.39 1.39
CA PHE A 4 8.96 -5.18 2.61
C PHE A 4 8.37 -6.50 3.06
N ARG A 5 7.98 -6.56 4.33
CA ARG A 5 7.15 -7.65 4.86
C ARG A 5 5.77 -7.10 5.18
N ASP A 6 4.74 -7.87 4.91
CA ASP A 6 3.38 -7.47 5.27
C ASP A 6 2.92 -8.17 6.56
N ILE A 7 1.69 -7.91 6.94
CA ILE A 7 1.08 -8.48 8.16
C ILE A 7 1.05 -10.02 8.15
N HIS A 8 1.09 -10.63 6.97
CA HIS A 8 1.13 -12.09 6.81
C HIS A 8 2.54 -12.62 6.58
N ASN A 9 3.55 -11.78 6.79
CA ASN A 9 4.97 -12.10 6.60
C ASN A 9 5.32 -12.47 5.15
N ARG A 10 4.52 -12.00 4.18
CA ARG A 10 4.87 -12.13 2.76
C ARG A 10 5.94 -11.10 2.40
N GLN A 11 6.88 -11.48 1.54
CA GLN A 11 7.87 -10.54 1.03
C GLN A 11 7.29 -9.81 -0.18
N ILE A 12 7.27 -8.48 -0.12
CA ILE A 12 6.71 -7.62 -1.15
C ILE A 12 7.82 -6.77 -1.73
N ARG A 13 8.00 -6.82 -3.05
CA ARG A 13 9.07 -6.05 -3.71
C ARG A 13 8.53 -4.73 -4.27
N LEU A 14 9.41 -3.74 -4.28
CA LEU A 14 9.20 -2.47 -4.98
C LEU A 14 10.44 -2.22 -5.83
N THR A 15 10.28 -2.30 -7.15
CA THR A 15 11.38 -2.03 -8.07
C THR A 15 11.69 -0.54 -8.13
N ASP A 16 12.92 -0.20 -8.48
CA ASP A 16 13.33 1.22 -8.62
C ASP A 16 12.51 1.91 -9.70
N GLU A 17 12.25 1.24 -10.82
CA GLU A 17 11.42 1.78 -11.89
C GLU A 17 10.00 2.08 -11.40
N ARG A 18 9.40 1.14 -10.67
CA ARG A 18 8.05 1.34 -10.14
C ARG A 18 8.02 2.47 -9.13
N GLN A 19 9.04 2.57 -8.27
CA GLN A 19 9.14 3.68 -7.32
C GLN A 19 9.21 5.02 -8.04
N GLU A 20 9.99 5.12 -9.12
CA GLU A 20 10.07 6.35 -9.92
C GLU A 20 8.72 6.72 -10.52
N HIS A 21 7.98 5.74 -11.07
CA HIS A 21 6.64 5.98 -11.60
C HIS A 21 5.67 6.46 -10.53
N ILE A 22 5.71 5.85 -9.34
CA ILE A 22 4.85 6.24 -8.22
C ILE A 22 5.15 7.69 -7.83
N GLU A 23 6.41 8.03 -7.68
CA GLU A 23 6.81 9.38 -7.26
C GLU A 23 6.53 10.43 -8.32
N ALA A 24 6.57 10.06 -9.61
CA ALA A 24 6.18 10.96 -10.70
C ALA A 24 4.68 11.23 -10.70
N ASP A 25 3.85 10.19 -10.50
CA ASP A 25 2.39 10.32 -10.49
C ASP A 25 1.87 10.88 -9.16
N HIS A 26 2.58 10.59 -8.06
CA HIS A 26 2.21 10.96 -6.70
C HIS A 26 3.42 11.55 -5.98
N PRO A 27 3.77 12.84 -6.28
CA PRO A 27 4.96 13.46 -5.70
C PRO A 27 4.99 13.49 -4.17
N GLU A 28 3.83 13.46 -3.54
CA GLU A 28 3.70 13.41 -2.08
C GLU A 28 4.26 12.11 -1.50
N MET A 29 4.48 11.09 -2.32
CA MET A 29 5.06 9.81 -1.88
C MET A 29 6.57 9.85 -1.72
N TYR A 30 7.22 10.91 -2.20
CA TYR A 30 8.66 11.05 -2.05
C TYR A 30 9.02 11.07 -0.55
N GLY A 31 9.95 10.21 -0.16
CA GLY A 31 10.39 10.14 1.23
C GLY A 31 9.46 9.37 2.18
N GLN A 32 8.48 8.63 1.66
CA GLN A 32 7.47 7.96 2.49
C GLN A 32 7.68 6.45 2.65
N ILE A 33 8.89 5.95 2.40
CA ILE A 33 9.18 4.51 2.44
C ILE A 33 8.86 3.90 3.81
N GLU A 34 9.14 4.60 4.89
CA GLU A 34 8.85 4.09 6.24
C GLU A 34 7.36 3.93 6.48
N LYS A 35 6.55 4.86 5.96
CA LYS A 35 5.09 4.77 6.07
C LYS A 35 4.53 3.64 5.21
N ILE A 36 5.13 3.36 4.06
CA ILE A 36 4.75 2.21 3.23
C ILE A 36 4.99 0.93 4.02
N GLN A 37 6.17 0.77 4.62
CA GLN A 37 6.49 -0.40 5.44
C GLN A 37 5.52 -0.54 6.62
N GLU A 38 5.23 0.55 7.32
CA GLU A 38 4.31 0.54 8.44
C GLU A 38 2.89 0.17 8.02
N THR A 39 2.43 0.70 6.88
CA THR A 39 1.10 0.38 6.36
C THR A 39 0.97 -1.11 6.04
N LEU A 40 2.02 -1.73 5.50
CA LEU A 40 2.00 -3.15 5.17
C LEU A 40 2.05 -4.04 6.42
N THR A 41 2.79 -3.64 7.46
CA THR A 41 2.93 -4.45 8.68
C THR A 41 1.85 -4.18 9.71
N LYS A 42 1.31 -2.95 9.76
CA LYS A 42 0.32 -2.54 10.77
C LYS A 42 -0.82 -1.77 10.09
N PRO A 43 -1.52 -2.39 9.15
CA PRO A 43 -2.64 -1.71 8.48
C PRO A 43 -3.82 -1.50 9.43
N ASP A 44 -4.69 -0.56 9.09
CA ASP A 44 -6.00 -0.44 9.72
C ASP A 44 -6.98 -1.40 9.09
N ILE A 45 -6.89 -1.59 7.77
CA ILE A 45 -7.75 -2.51 7.02
C ILE A 45 -7.02 -2.99 5.77
N VAL A 46 -7.28 -4.24 5.39
CA VAL A 46 -6.81 -4.82 4.13
C VAL A 46 -8.02 -5.31 3.35
N LEU A 47 -8.16 -4.87 2.12
CA LEU A 47 -9.27 -5.23 1.24
C LEU A 47 -8.77 -5.98 0.01
N ARG A 48 -9.60 -6.91 -0.50
CA ARG A 48 -9.42 -7.43 -1.86
C ARG A 48 -10.12 -6.49 -2.82
N SER A 49 -9.45 -6.14 -3.91
CA SER A 49 -10.00 -5.29 -4.95
C SER A 49 -11.25 -5.92 -5.58
N LYS A 50 -12.26 -5.11 -5.89
CA LYS A 50 -13.45 -5.56 -6.61
C LYS A 50 -13.18 -5.83 -8.09
N THR A 51 -12.15 -5.20 -8.65
CA THR A 51 -11.87 -5.26 -10.09
C THR A 51 -10.78 -6.26 -10.44
N ASP A 52 -9.95 -6.66 -9.47
CA ASP A 52 -8.86 -7.61 -9.69
C ASP A 52 -8.69 -8.48 -8.45
N PRO A 53 -9.04 -9.79 -8.53
CA PRO A 53 -8.98 -10.67 -7.36
C PRO A 53 -7.56 -10.94 -6.84
N ASP A 54 -6.54 -10.60 -7.63
CA ASP A 54 -5.14 -10.77 -7.23
C ASP A 54 -4.57 -9.51 -6.57
N VAL A 55 -5.39 -8.46 -6.39
CA VAL A 55 -4.93 -7.19 -5.82
C VAL A 55 -5.48 -7.00 -4.43
N GLU A 56 -4.59 -6.64 -3.50
CA GLU A 56 -4.94 -6.27 -2.13
C GLU A 56 -4.60 -4.81 -1.90
N LEU A 57 -5.47 -4.13 -1.15
CA LEU A 57 -5.36 -2.72 -0.81
C LEU A 57 -5.12 -2.62 0.68
N PHE A 58 -3.95 -2.11 1.07
CA PHE A 58 -3.58 -1.90 2.46
C PHE A 58 -3.78 -0.43 2.80
N TYR A 59 -4.57 -0.13 3.84
CA TYR A 59 -4.83 1.23 4.29
C TYR A 59 -4.38 1.42 5.73
N ARG A 60 -3.74 2.57 5.98
CA ARG A 60 -3.44 3.02 7.33
C ARG A 60 -3.65 4.52 7.42
N HIS A 61 -4.33 4.96 8.48
CA HIS A 61 -4.58 6.37 8.72
C HIS A 61 -3.35 7.05 9.33
N TYR A 62 -3.04 8.26 8.83
CA TYR A 62 -2.00 9.11 9.36
C TYR A 62 -2.55 10.52 9.62
N ASP A 63 -2.30 11.04 10.81
CA ASP A 63 -2.74 12.39 11.18
C ASP A 63 -1.93 13.47 10.47
N ILE A 64 -0.66 13.19 10.16
CA ILE A 64 0.26 14.13 9.55
C ILE A 64 0.90 13.48 8.32
N THR A 65 0.67 14.11 7.15
CA THR A 65 1.29 13.73 5.88
C THR A 65 1.67 14.99 5.12
N PRO A 66 2.40 14.89 4.01
CA PRO A 66 2.68 16.08 3.17
C PRO A 66 1.42 16.75 2.64
N VAL A 67 0.27 16.07 2.64
CA VAL A 67 -1.01 16.57 2.11
C VAL A 67 -2.11 16.55 3.17
N THR A 68 -1.76 16.81 4.43
CA THR A 68 -2.64 16.82 5.60
C THR A 68 -2.99 15.42 6.11
N GLU A 69 -4.04 15.30 6.95
CA GLU A 69 -4.52 14.03 7.46
C GLU A 69 -5.08 13.18 6.33
N LYS A 70 -4.58 11.96 6.17
CA LYS A 70 -4.96 11.05 5.08
C LYS A 70 -4.79 9.60 5.49
N TYR A 71 -5.45 8.71 4.74
CA TYR A 71 -5.03 7.31 4.67
C TYR A 71 -3.88 7.18 3.68
N LEU A 72 -2.91 6.34 4.00
CA LEU A 72 -1.98 5.82 2.99
C LEU A 72 -2.55 4.53 2.45
N CYS A 73 -2.67 4.44 1.14
CA CYS A 73 -3.07 3.21 0.44
C CYS A 73 -1.86 2.62 -0.26
N VAL A 74 -1.58 1.34 0.02
CA VAL A 74 -0.55 0.57 -0.68
C VAL A 74 -1.27 -0.52 -1.48
N VAL A 75 -1.13 -0.48 -2.79
CA VAL A 75 -1.80 -1.41 -3.72
C VAL A 75 -0.81 -2.49 -4.11
N VAL A 76 -1.15 -3.75 -3.80
CA VAL A 76 -0.23 -4.88 -3.92
C VAL A 76 -0.83 -5.94 -4.84
N LYS A 77 -0.03 -6.42 -5.80
CA LYS A 77 -0.37 -7.56 -6.67
C LYS A 77 0.16 -8.84 -6.04
N ILE A 78 -0.71 -9.81 -5.84
CA ILE A 78 -0.37 -11.09 -5.22
C ILE A 78 -0.44 -12.17 -6.29
N LEU A 79 0.70 -12.60 -6.78
CA LEU A 79 0.81 -13.73 -7.72
C LEU A 79 1.55 -14.88 -7.05
N ILE A 80 1.41 -16.07 -7.59
CA ILE A 80 2.18 -17.23 -7.11
C ILE A 80 3.66 -16.93 -7.34
N GLY A 81 4.43 -16.91 -6.26
CA GLY A 81 5.88 -16.69 -6.33
C GLY A 81 6.32 -15.26 -6.59
N ASP A 82 5.38 -14.30 -6.68
CA ASP A 82 5.75 -12.91 -6.92
C ASP A 82 4.70 -11.96 -6.34
N VAL A 83 5.11 -11.18 -5.34
CA VAL A 83 4.23 -10.21 -4.68
C VAL A 83 4.93 -8.84 -4.78
N PHE A 84 4.22 -7.86 -5.35
CA PHE A 84 4.86 -6.57 -5.61
C PHE A 84 3.89 -5.40 -5.48
N ILE A 85 4.44 -4.22 -5.17
CA ILE A 85 3.67 -2.98 -5.10
C ILE A 85 3.36 -2.49 -6.52
N ILE A 86 2.09 -2.25 -6.80
CA ILE A 86 1.66 -1.62 -8.04
C ILE A 86 1.79 -0.10 -7.92
N THR A 87 1.23 0.46 -6.84
CA THR A 87 1.27 1.90 -6.57
C THR A 87 1.00 2.17 -5.10
N THR A 88 1.30 3.40 -4.67
CA THR A 88 0.93 3.92 -3.36
C THR A 88 0.48 5.37 -3.51
N TYR A 89 -0.43 5.80 -2.64
CA TYR A 89 -0.91 7.19 -2.67
C TYR A 89 -1.62 7.53 -1.35
N PHE A 90 -1.72 8.81 -1.05
CA PHE A 90 -2.55 9.29 0.05
C PHE A 90 -3.96 9.56 -0.46
N THR A 91 -4.96 9.26 0.37
CA THR A 91 -6.37 9.38 -0.01
C THR A 91 -7.24 9.70 1.21
N ASP A 92 -8.34 10.41 0.97
CA ASP A 92 -9.34 10.69 2.01
C ASP A 92 -10.29 9.50 2.24
N THR A 93 -10.36 8.58 1.28
CA THR A 93 -11.40 7.55 1.29
C THR A 93 -10.80 6.16 1.12
N ILE A 94 -11.51 5.17 1.71
CA ILE A 94 -11.21 3.75 1.52
C ILE A 94 -12.14 3.23 0.42
N LYS A 95 -11.58 2.61 -0.61
CA LYS A 95 -12.35 2.02 -1.70
C LYS A 95 -13.18 0.85 -1.18
N ARG A 96 -14.24 0.51 -1.92
CA ARG A 96 -15.02 -0.69 -1.63
C ARG A 96 -14.23 -1.92 -2.04
N GLY A 97 -14.37 -2.97 -1.26
CA GLY A 97 -13.72 -4.24 -1.51
C GLY A 97 -14.12 -5.26 -0.47
N ASP A 98 -13.68 -6.50 -0.65
CA ASP A 98 -13.93 -7.54 0.34
C ASP A 98 -12.91 -7.41 1.46
N VAL A 99 -13.38 -7.32 2.70
CA VAL A 99 -12.49 -7.17 3.86
C VAL A 99 -11.76 -8.48 4.09
N LEU A 100 -10.42 -8.44 3.99
CA LEU A 100 -9.56 -9.58 4.26
C LEU A 100 -9.05 -9.56 5.69
N TRP A 101 -8.83 -8.38 6.23
CA TRP A 101 -8.35 -8.18 7.60
C TRP A 101 -8.70 -6.77 8.05
N GLU A 102 -9.04 -6.63 9.31
CA GLU A 102 -9.38 -5.33 9.90
C GLU A 102 -8.86 -5.28 11.33
N ARG A 103 -8.23 -4.16 11.68
CA ARG A 103 -7.77 -3.95 13.04
C ARG A 103 -8.96 -3.69 13.96
N LYS A 104 -8.92 -4.30 15.12
CA LYS A 104 -9.97 -4.14 16.14
C LYS A 104 -9.56 -3.18 17.23
#